data_1bcb46a7744994fea0070803fd5b89a5
#
_entry.id   1bcb46a7744994fea0070803fd5b89a5
#
_cell.length_a   1.000
_cell.length_b   1.000
_cell.length_c   1.000
_cell.angle_alpha   90.00
_cell.angle_beta   90.00
_cell.angle_gamma   90.00
#
_symmetry.space_group_name_H-M   'P 1'
#
loop_
_entity.id
_entity.type
_entity.pdbx_description
1 polymer ?
#
loop_
_entity_poly.entity_id
_entity_poly.type
_entity_poly.pdbx_seq_one_letter_code
_entity_poly.pdbx_strand_id
1 'polypeptide(L)'
;MDRAEAALEAALAAAGMAVLEHSRRDGVAGPEAVYAVDAPQLELKHLVVGLEEGLPWGRLLDADVLVRSALPGLAGLPEPLGRAAAGLGPRVCLACGRDARHCMAEASHPLPELAAAAERLIDLAFEATPSAR
;
A
#
# COMPACT_ATOMS: atom_id res chain seq x y z
N MET A 1 7.35 -7.89 -5.53
CA MET A 1 6.93 -6.72 -6.32
C MET A 1 5.92 -7.11 -7.39
N ASP A 2 6.22 -8.01 -8.32
CA ASP A 2 5.35 -8.37 -9.46
C ASP A 2 3.91 -8.74 -9.06
N ARG A 3 3.72 -9.40 -7.91
CA ARG A 3 2.38 -9.69 -7.39
C ARG A 3 1.62 -8.47 -6.89
N ALA A 4 2.35 -7.53 -6.29
CA ALA A 4 1.76 -6.28 -5.82
C ALA A 4 1.28 -5.43 -7.00
N GLU A 5 2.11 -5.33 -8.03
CA GLU A 5 1.77 -4.64 -9.28
C GLU A 5 0.59 -5.31 -9.98
N ALA A 6 0.63 -6.65 -10.13
CA ALA A 6 -0.48 -7.39 -10.75
C ALA A 6 -1.80 -7.23 -9.99
N ALA A 7 -1.77 -7.24 -8.65
CA ALA A 7 -2.96 -7.02 -7.84
C ALA A 7 -3.51 -5.60 -7.97
N LEU A 8 -2.63 -4.60 -7.99
CA LEU A 8 -3.00 -3.20 -8.17
C LEU A 8 -3.60 -2.98 -9.57
N GLU A 9 -2.93 -3.45 -10.62
CA GLU A 9 -3.38 -3.29 -12.00
C GLU A 9 -4.72 -3.99 -12.25
N ALA A 10 -4.92 -5.19 -11.71
CA ALA A 10 -6.19 -5.87 -11.80
C ALA A 10 -7.32 -5.12 -11.09
N ALA A 11 -7.03 -4.54 -9.92
CA ALA A 11 -8.02 -3.75 -9.17
C ALA A 11 -8.36 -2.44 -9.88
N LEU A 12 -7.37 -1.73 -10.42
CA LEU A 12 -7.55 -0.51 -11.20
C LEU A 12 -8.41 -0.79 -12.44
N ALA A 13 -8.10 -1.85 -13.18
CA ALA A 13 -8.85 -2.26 -14.36
C ALA A 13 -10.31 -2.62 -14.01
N ALA A 14 -10.52 -3.38 -12.94
CA ALA A 14 -11.86 -3.74 -12.47
C ALA A 14 -12.70 -2.53 -12.04
N ALA A 15 -12.04 -1.48 -11.51
CA ALA A 15 -12.68 -0.22 -11.13
C ALA A 15 -12.85 0.75 -12.30
N GLY A 16 -12.35 0.43 -13.50
CA GLY A 16 -12.36 1.31 -14.66
C GLY A 16 -11.45 2.54 -14.53
N MET A 17 -10.43 2.47 -13.69
CA MET A 17 -9.44 3.54 -13.47
C MET A 17 -8.29 3.37 -14.45
N ALA A 18 -8.06 4.39 -15.29
CA ALA A 18 -7.05 4.33 -16.32
C ALA A 18 -5.64 4.61 -15.78
N VAL A 19 -4.70 3.72 -16.05
CA VAL A 19 -3.27 3.97 -15.85
C VAL A 19 -2.75 4.77 -17.03
N LEU A 20 -2.29 5.99 -16.79
CA LEU A 20 -1.75 6.90 -17.81
C LEU A 20 -0.25 6.67 -18.01
N GLU A 21 0.46 6.39 -16.95
CA GLU A 21 1.90 6.17 -16.96
C GLU A 21 2.29 5.22 -15.80
N HIS A 22 3.29 4.41 -16.05
CA HIS A 22 3.86 3.51 -15.05
C HIS A 22 5.39 3.50 -15.20
N SER A 23 6.07 3.57 -14.07
CA SER A 23 7.51 3.38 -14.01
C SER A 23 7.89 2.52 -12.82
N ARG A 24 8.93 1.72 -13.00
CA ARG A 24 9.50 0.85 -11.95
C ARG A 24 11.00 1.06 -11.86
N ARG A 25 11.51 1.03 -10.66
CA ARG A 25 12.95 1.05 -10.38
C ARG A 25 13.29 0.14 -9.21
N ASP A 26 14.50 -0.41 -9.24
CA ASP A 26 15.07 -1.13 -8.13
C ASP A 26 16.05 -0.21 -7.40
N GLY A 27 15.73 0.13 -6.15
CA GLY A 27 16.54 1.01 -5.29
C GLY A 27 17.23 0.23 -4.18
N VAL A 28 18.08 0.90 -3.43
CA VAL A 28 18.78 0.32 -2.26
C VAL A 28 17.79 -0.13 -1.19
N ALA A 29 16.65 0.57 -1.07
CA ALA A 29 15.58 0.22 -0.13
C ALA A 29 14.63 -0.88 -0.64
N GLY A 30 14.84 -1.36 -1.85
CA GLY A 30 13.98 -2.34 -2.53
C GLY A 30 13.36 -1.80 -3.81
N PRO A 31 12.55 -2.63 -4.49
CA PRO A 31 11.86 -2.22 -5.70
C PRO A 31 10.70 -1.25 -5.40
N GLU A 32 10.58 -0.22 -6.22
CA GLU A 32 9.51 0.77 -6.18
C GLU A 32 8.81 0.84 -7.54
N ALA A 33 7.49 1.08 -7.53
CA ALA A 33 6.72 1.39 -8.73
C ALA A 33 5.87 2.64 -8.52
N VAL A 34 5.76 3.46 -9.55
CA VAL A 34 4.94 4.67 -9.55
C VAL A 34 3.95 4.60 -10.69
N TYR A 35 2.69 4.87 -10.40
CA TYR A 35 1.59 4.90 -11.34
C TYR A 35 0.96 6.28 -11.39
N ALA A 36 0.79 6.84 -12.59
CA ALA A 36 -0.11 7.96 -12.80
C ALA A 36 -1.49 7.39 -13.18
N VAL A 37 -2.49 7.64 -12.34
CA VAL A 37 -3.82 7.08 -12.50
C VAL A 37 -4.84 8.19 -12.69
N ASP A 38 -5.67 8.09 -13.73
CA ASP A 38 -6.81 8.98 -13.94
C ASP A 38 -8.02 8.45 -13.15
N ALA A 39 -8.16 8.95 -11.93
CA ALA A 39 -9.23 8.55 -11.03
C ALA A 39 -9.50 9.61 -9.97
N PRO A 40 -10.73 9.65 -9.39
CA PRO A 40 -10.99 10.46 -8.21
C PRO A 40 -10.09 10.01 -7.05
N GLN A 41 -9.40 10.96 -6.45
CA GLN A 41 -8.35 10.65 -5.45
C GLN A 41 -8.86 9.84 -4.24
N LEU A 42 -10.08 10.09 -3.77
CA LEU A 42 -10.65 9.36 -2.63
C LEU A 42 -11.03 7.93 -3.01
N GLU A 43 -11.57 7.72 -4.22
CA GLU A 43 -11.89 6.39 -4.73
C GLU A 43 -10.61 5.55 -4.91
N LEU A 44 -9.57 6.16 -5.48
CA LEU A 44 -8.26 5.52 -5.59
C LEU A 44 -7.69 5.16 -4.21
N LYS A 45 -7.82 6.07 -3.21
CA LYS A 45 -7.39 5.77 -1.84
C LYS A 45 -8.15 4.60 -1.23
N HIS A 46 -9.47 4.55 -1.41
CA HIS A 46 -10.28 3.43 -0.94
C HIS A 46 -9.88 2.10 -1.62
N LEU A 47 -9.62 2.12 -2.92
CA LEU A 47 -9.16 0.95 -3.67
C LEU A 47 -7.83 0.42 -3.12
N VAL A 48 -6.84 1.30 -2.97
CA VAL A 48 -5.50 0.93 -2.48
C VAL A 48 -5.56 0.37 -1.06
N VAL A 49 -6.30 1.04 -0.15
CA VAL A 49 -6.48 0.54 1.22
C VAL A 49 -7.26 -0.78 1.24
N GLY A 50 -8.23 -0.94 0.34
CA GLY A 50 -8.96 -2.20 0.17
C GLY A 50 -8.03 -3.36 -0.21
N LEU A 51 -7.01 -3.13 -1.03
CA LEU A 51 -5.97 -4.14 -1.34
C LEU A 51 -5.10 -4.45 -0.12
N GLU A 52 -4.66 -3.41 0.62
CA GLU A 52 -3.86 -3.60 1.84
C GLU A 52 -4.59 -4.44 2.90
N GLU A 53 -5.90 -4.29 3.02
CA GLU A 53 -6.72 -4.95 4.04
C GLU A 53 -7.35 -6.25 3.56
N GLY A 54 -7.63 -6.38 2.27
CA GLY A 54 -8.35 -7.51 1.69
C GLY A 54 -7.47 -8.68 1.25
N LEU A 55 -6.22 -8.43 0.85
CA LEU A 55 -5.31 -9.51 0.47
C LEU A 55 -4.70 -10.16 1.72
N PRO A 56 -4.53 -11.50 1.73
CA PRO A 56 -3.89 -12.22 2.85
C PRO A 56 -2.51 -11.69 3.22
N TRP A 57 -1.78 -11.18 2.23
CA TRP A 57 -0.45 -10.58 2.35
C TRP A 57 -0.46 -9.05 2.14
N GLY A 58 -1.65 -8.45 2.07
CA GLY A 58 -1.82 -7.03 1.73
C GLY A 58 -1.13 -6.06 2.68
N ARG A 59 -0.88 -6.49 3.93
CA ARG A 59 -0.11 -5.70 4.90
C ARG A 59 1.36 -5.47 4.49
N LEU A 60 1.87 -6.24 3.53
CA LEU A 60 3.19 -6.01 2.92
C LEU A 60 3.16 -4.91 1.85
N LEU A 61 1.97 -4.54 1.36
CA LEU A 61 1.82 -3.40 0.46
C LEU A 61 2.08 -2.12 1.26
N ASP A 62 2.99 -1.31 0.76
CA ASP A 62 3.24 0.04 1.26
C ASP A 62 2.94 1.00 0.11
N ALA A 63 1.64 1.20 -0.12
CA ALA A 63 1.15 1.95 -1.27
C ALA A 63 0.53 3.28 -0.84
N ASP A 64 1.15 4.38 -1.25
CA ASP A 64 0.66 5.72 -1.01
C ASP A 64 -0.02 6.29 -2.25
N VAL A 65 -1.18 6.89 -2.03
CA VAL A 65 -1.82 7.76 -3.03
C VAL A 65 -1.29 9.17 -2.82
N LEU A 66 -0.62 9.68 -3.85
CA LEU A 66 -0.09 11.05 -3.86
C LEU A 66 -1.05 11.97 -4.61
N VAL A 67 -1.30 13.12 -4.04
CA VAL A 67 -2.11 14.18 -4.65
C VAL A 67 -1.27 15.45 -4.79
N ARG A 68 -1.69 16.36 -5.66
CA ARG A 68 -1.01 17.65 -5.79
C ARG A 68 -1.39 18.55 -4.62
N SER A 69 -0.39 19.02 -3.89
CA SER A 69 -0.59 19.92 -2.77
C SER A 69 -1.22 21.23 -3.23
N ALA A 70 -2.19 21.72 -2.45
CA ALA A 70 -2.76 23.04 -2.58
C ALA A 70 -2.17 24.05 -1.58
N LEU A 71 -1.24 23.62 -0.73
CA LEU A 71 -0.64 24.47 0.30
C LEU A 71 0.21 25.58 -0.31
N PRO A 72 0.14 26.83 0.21
CA PRO A 72 0.99 27.93 -0.22
C PRO A 72 2.47 27.56 -0.13
N GLY A 73 3.23 27.80 -1.21
CA GLY A 73 4.64 27.46 -1.32
C GLY A 73 4.96 26.00 -1.67
N LEU A 74 3.96 25.11 -1.61
CA LEU A 74 4.09 23.70 -1.98
C LEU A 74 3.13 23.31 -3.11
N ALA A 75 2.46 24.28 -3.69
CA ALA A 75 1.43 24.06 -4.72
C ALA A 75 1.96 23.20 -5.89
N GLY A 76 1.25 22.12 -6.19
CA GLY A 76 1.59 21.19 -7.26
C GLY A 76 2.64 20.13 -6.89
N LEU A 77 3.31 20.21 -5.74
CA LEU A 77 4.17 19.13 -5.27
C LEU A 77 3.34 17.93 -4.80
N PRO A 78 3.84 16.70 -4.97
CA PRO A 78 3.14 15.52 -4.49
C PRO A 78 3.12 15.47 -2.96
N GLU A 79 1.95 15.20 -2.39
CA GLU A 79 1.78 14.93 -0.96
C GLU A 79 0.93 13.68 -0.72
N PRO A 80 1.21 12.87 0.31
CA PRO A 80 0.43 11.67 0.59
C PRO A 80 -1.00 12.02 1.02
N LEU A 81 -1.99 11.38 0.40
CA LEU A 81 -3.38 11.44 0.83
C LEU A 81 -3.56 10.51 2.05
N GLY A 82 -3.72 11.10 3.22
CA GLY A 82 -3.89 10.36 4.47
C GLY A 82 -5.20 9.56 4.53
N ARG A 83 -5.20 8.45 5.29
CA ARG A 83 -6.39 7.59 5.48
C ARG A 83 -7.57 8.36 6.08
N ALA A 84 -7.31 9.25 7.04
CA ALA A 84 -8.34 10.07 7.68
C ALA A 84 -9.09 10.99 6.69
N ALA A 85 -8.40 11.53 5.68
CA ALA A 85 -9.01 12.35 4.63
C ALA A 85 -10.00 11.55 3.77
N ALA A 86 -9.83 10.24 3.68
CA ALA A 86 -10.74 9.31 3.01
C ALA A 86 -11.78 8.68 3.95
N GLY A 87 -11.87 9.12 5.21
CA GLY A 87 -12.78 8.55 6.21
C GLY A 87 -12.40 7.14 6.67
N LEU A 88 -11.15 6.73 6.45
CA LEU A 88 -10.65 5.40 6.78
C LEU A 88 -10.00 5.39 8.16
N GLY A 89 -10.12 4.25 8.86
CA GLY A 89 -9.46 4.02 10.14
C GLY A 89 -7.92 3.97 10.01
N PRO A 90 -7.20 4.00 11.15
CA PRO A 90 -5.75 3.92 11.16
C PRO A 90 -5.25 2.58 10.62
N ARG A 91 -4.02 2.57 10.12
CA ARG A 91 -3.35 1.33 9.68
C ARG A 91 -3.11 0.43 10.88
N VAL A 92 -3.48 -0.84 10.76
CA VAL A 92 -3.30 -1.84 11.82
C VAL A 92 -1.84 -2.27 11.90
N CYS A 93 -1.33 -2.46 13.10
CA CYS A 93 0.02 -2.94 13.35
C CYS A 93 0.24 -4.33 12.72
N LEU A 94 1.45 -4.55 12.18
CA LEU A 94 1.84 -5.81 11.54
C LEU A 94 1.81 -7.01 12.51
N ALA A 95 2.20 -6.78 13.77
CA ALA A 95 2.32 -7.82 14.78
C ALA A 95 1.07 -7.98 15.66
N CYS A 96 0.24 -6.93 15.81
CA CYS A 96 -0.95 -6.97 16.65
C CYS A 96 -2.11 -6.16 16.04
N GLY A 97 -3.30 -6.24 16.63
CA GLY A 97 -4.50 -5.56 16.12
C GLY A 97 -4.61 -4.07 16.43
N ARG A 98 -3.60 -3.43 17.06
CA ARG A 98 -3.62 -2.02 17.46
C ARG A 98 -3.21 -1.09 16.31
N ASP A 99 -3.42 0.21 16.48
CA ASP A 99 -2.91 1.24 15.58
C ASP A 99 -1.38 1.12 15.41
N ALA A 100 -0.92 1.03 14.16
CA ALA A 100 0.50 0.88 13.85
C ALA A 100 1.35 2.06 14.35
N ARG A 101 0.83 3.29 14.28
CA ARG A 101 1.53 4.48 14.76
C ARG A 101 1.75 4.45 16.26
N HIS A 102 0.75 3.95 17.00
CA HIS A 102 0.86 3.79 18.44
C HIS A 102 1.95 2.76 18.80
N CYS A 103 1.94 1.59 18.14
CA CYS A 103 2.97 0.60 18.34
C CYS A 103 4.38 1.09 17.99
N MET A 104 4.50 1.90 16.94
CA MET A 104 5.79 2.51 16.54
C MET A 104 6.27 3.52 17.58
N ALA A 105 5.39 4.42 18.05
CA ALA A 105 5.74 5.45 19.03
C ALA A 105 6.18 4.86 20.38
N GLU A 106 5.56 3.76 20.78
CA GLU A 106 5.87 3.07 22.04
C GLU A 106 6.95 1.99 21.91
N ALA A 107 7.45 1.72 20.71
CA ALA A 107 8.32 0.58 20.41
C ALA A 107 7.76 -0.75 20.99
N SER A 108 6.45 -0.96 20.81
CA SER A 108 5.68 -2.04 21.49
C SER A 108 6.12 -3.46 21.09
N HIS A 109 6.85 -3.61 19.99
CA HIS A 109 7.28 -4.91 19.46
C HIS A 109 8.78 -4.89 19.20
N PRO A 110 9.52 -5.90 19.66
CA PRO A 110 10.92 -6.07 19.28
C PRO A 110 11.04 -6.45 17.80
N LEU A 111 12.16 -6.06 17.17
CA LEU A 111 12.39 -6.31 15.75
C LEU A 111 12.21 -7.78 15.32
N PRO A 112 12.64 -8.81 16.10
CA PRO A 112 12.40 -10.20 15.72
C PRO A 112 10.92 -10.58 15.62
N GLU A 113 10.04 -10.00 16.44
CA GLU A 113 8.58 -10.23 16.38
C GLU A 113 8.00 -9.62 15.11
N LEU A 114 8.42 -8.41 14.75
CA LEU A 114 8.01 -7.74 13.51
C LEU A 114 8.52 -8.51 12.28
N ALA A 115 9.76 -9.00 12.30
CA ALA A 115 10.33 -9.81 11.24
C ALA A 115 9.53 -11.11 11.05
N ALA A 116 9.25 -11.85 12.13
CA ALA A 116 8.45 -13.07 12.07
C ALA A 116 7.02 -12.81 11.56
N ALA A 117 6.43 -11.67 11.90
CA ALA A 117 5.12 -11.27 11.36
C ALA A 117 5.19 -11.01 9.86
N ALA A 118 6.24 -10.33 9.38
CA ALA A 118 6.45 -10.08 7.96
C ALA A 118 6.70 -11.38 7.19
N GLU A 119 7.54 -12.29 7.72
CA GLU A 119 7.82 -13.60 7.10
C GLU A 119 6.55 -14.42 6.88
N ARG A 120 5.65 -14.48 7.87
CA ARG A 120 4.35 -15.16 7.70
C ARG A 120 3.52 -14.59 6.55
N LEU A 121 3.52 -13.28 6.36
CA LEU A 121 2.81 -12.64 5.25
C LEU A 121 3.49 -12.92 3.90
N ILE A 122 4.81 -12.99 3.89
CA ILE A 122 5.58 -13.37 2.70
C ILE A 122 5.21 -14.80 2.29
N ASP A 123 5.18 -15.73 3.23
CA ASP A 123 4.78 -17.12 2.96
C ASP A 123 3.37 -17.18 2.35
N LEU A 124 2.40 -16.47 2.91
CA LEU A 124 1.05 -16.35 2.34
C LEU A 124 1.07 -15.78 0.91
N ALA A 125 1.94 -14.82 0.63
CA ALA A 125 2.08 -14.27 -0.71
C ALA A 125 2.59 -15.32 -1.71
N PHE A 126 3.41 -16.27 -1.30
CA PHE A 126 3.92 -17.34 -2.16
C PHE A 126 2.98 -18.53 -2.27
N GLU A 127 2.29 -18.92 -1.18
CA GLU A 127 1.33 -20.02 -1.16
C GLU A 127 0.08 -19.73 -2.00
N ALA A 128 -0.37 -18.47 -2.06
CA ALA A 128 -1.51 -18.03 -2.87
C ALA A 128 -1.26 -18.08 -4.38
N THR A 129 -0.19 -18.73 -4.87
CA THR A 129 0.00 -19.01 -6.28
C THR A 129 -0.71 -20.32 -6.61
N PRO A 130 -1.83 -20.34 -7.37
CA PRO A 130 -2.28 -21.56 -7.95
C PRO A 130 -1.16 -22.07 -8.87
N SER A 131 -0.65 -23.27 -8.56
CA SER A 131 0.25 -23.97 -9.47
C SER A 131 -0.44 -24.04 -10.82
N ALA A 132 0.04 -23.28 -11.79
CA ALA A 132 -0.36 -23.46 -13.18
C ALA A 132 0.08 -24.87 -13.57
N ARG A 133 -0.89 -25.78 -13.65
CA ARG A 133 -0.73 -27.08 -14.30
C ARG A 133 -1.07 -26.94 -15.77
#